data_ab292b42843588311a6ee7df0fac8af3
#
_entry.id   ab292b42843588311a6ee7df0fac8af3
#
_cell.length_a   1.000
_cell.length_b   1.000
_cell.length_c   1.000
_cell.angle_alpha   90.00
_cell.angle_beta   90.00
_cell.angle_gamma   90.00
#
_symmetry.space_group_name_H-M   'P 1'
#
loop_
_entity.id
_entity.type
_entity.pdbx_description
1 polymer ?
#
loop_
_entity_poly.entity_id
_entity_poly.type
_entity_poly.pdbx_seq_one_letter_code
_entity_poly.pdbx_strand_id
1 'polypeptide(L)'
;AGHYRADINSKLSVLEMNSMYMAFDDKSDHNGEQDVQLKWLEDQFNQARADGRKVIILDHIYAGCRYKAAKLWHDKYNNPYFQLLRDNHDLVVIEVGGHDHFADLRFHSSKGVAELNDPSSLFNFHNLFVSLGMTPYGDSNPGVSMFEIND
;
A
#
# COMPACT_ATOMS: atom_id res chain seq x y z
N ALA A 1 17.74 2.96 3.60
CA ALA A 1 16.69 3.82 3.01
C ALA A 1 16.28 3.20 1.67
N GLY A 2 15.53 3.85 0.86
CA GLY A 2 15.00 3.33 -0.42
C GLY A 2 13.51 3.64 -0.53
N HIS A 3 13.03 4.51 0.36
CA HIS A 3 11.71 5.11 0.33
C HIS A 3 11.86 6.60 -0.04
N TYR A 4 10.86 7.13 -0.74
CA TYR A 4 10.88 8.54 -1.14
C TYR A 4 9.47 9.06 -1.44
N ARG A 5 9.34 10.39 -1.52
CA ARG A 5 8.16 11.09 -1.99
C ARG A 5 8.46 11.79 -3.32
N ALA A 6 7.52 11.74 -4.23
CA ALA A 6 7.50 12.53 -5.46
C ALA A 6 6.17 13.28 -5.57
N ASP A 7 6.24 14.60 -5.70
CA ASP A 7 5.04 15.43 -5.91
C ASP A 7 4.71 15.48 -7.40
N ILE A 8 3.55 14.96 -7.78
CA ILE A 8 3.10 14.90 -9.17
C ILE A 8 2.55 16.28 -9.62
N ASN A 9 1.77 16.90 -8.74
CA ASN A 9 1.21 18.24 -8.94
C ASN A 9 0.95 18.88 -7.58
N SER A 10 0.20 19.99 -7.53
CA SER A 10 -0.13 20.67 -6.27
C SER A 10 -1.09 19.91 -5.35
N LYS A 11 -1.79 18.86 -5.84
CA LYS A 11 -2.82 18.13 -5.11
C LYS A 11 -2.46 16.66 -4.83
N LEU A 12 -1.46 16.12 -5.52
CA LEU A 12 -1.16 14.68 -5.50
C LEU A 12 0.33 14.42 -5.31
N SER A 13 0.65 13.50 -4.41
CA SER A 13 2.00 12.99 -4.16
C SER A 13 2.02 11.46 -4.29
N VAL A 14 3.16 10.93 -4.67
CA VAL A 14 3.46 9.49 -4.65
C VAL A 14 4.43 9.22 -3.52
N LEU A 15 4.13 8.21 -2.71
CA LEU A 15 4.96 7.73 -1.62
C LEU A 15 5.43 6.31 -1.98
N GLU A 16 6.71 6.16 -2.27
CA GLU A 16 7.34 4.87 -2.54
C GLU A 16 7.92 4.28 -1.26
N MET A 17 7.61 3.01 -0.98
CA MET A 17 8.12 2.28 0.17
C MET A 17 9.05 1.15 -0.27
N ASN A 18 10.17 0.99 0.43
CA ASN A 18 11.00 -0.21 0.28
C ASN A 18 10.43 -1.35 1.13
N SER A 19 9.37 -1.96 0.63
CA SER A 19 8.63 -3.02 1.32
C SER A 19 9.40 -4.35 1.45
N MET A 20 10.53 -4.48 0.74
CA MET A 20 11.41 -5.67 0.85
C MET A 20 11.89 -5.89 2.29
N TYR A 21 12.14 -4.81 3.04
CA TYR A 21 12.59 -4.90 4.43
C TYR A 21 11.50 -5.42 5.39
N MET A 22 10.23 -5.38 5.01
CA MET A 22 9.10 -5.85 5.81
C MET A 22 8.67 -7.27 5.44
N ALA A 23 9.26 -7.82 4.36
CA ALA A 23 8.89 -9.11 3.80
C ALA A 23 9.03 -10.24 4.83
N PHE A 24 8.05 -11.14 4.86
CA PHE A 24 8.00 -12.26 5.81
C PHE A 24 9.19 -13.21 5.66
N ASP A 25 9.69 -13.35 4.43
CA ASP A 25 10.86 -14.21 4.13
C ASP A 25 12.19 -13.53 4.46
N ASP A 26 12.21 -12.22 4.67
CA ASP A 26 13.40 -11.50 5.10
C ASP A 26 13.60 -11.66 6.62
N LYS A 27 14.74 -12.19 7.00
CA LYS A 27 15.11 -12.41 8.41
C LYS A 27 16.09 -11.39 8.95
N SER A 28 16.46 -10.41 8.13
CA SER A 28 17.42 -9.37 8.50
C SER A 28 16.76 -8.28 9.35
N ASP A 29 17.53 -7.71 10.26
CA ASP A 29 17.04 -6.61 11.09
C ASP A 29 17.05 -5.25 10.36
N HIS A 30 17.89 -5.11 9.33
CA HIS A 30 18.10 -3.87 8.57
C HIS A 30 18.34 -2.62 9.44
N ASN A 31 18.88 -2.83 10.66
CA ASN A 31 19.20 -1.76 11.62
C ASN A 31 17.98 -0.86 11.95
N GLY A 32 16.76 -1.42 11.99
CA GLY A 32 15.54 -0.68 12.32
C GLY A 32 14.99 0.17 11.16
N GLU A 33 15.48 0.02 9.93
CA GLU A 33 14.99 0.77 8.77
C GLU A 33 13.47 0.59 8.53
N GLN A 34 12.90 -0.53 8.96
CA GLN A 34 11.46 -0.78 8.89
C GLN A 34 10.65 0.22 9.72
N ASP A 35 11.08 0.42 10.97
CA ASP A 35 10.42 1.37 11.88
C ASP A 35 10.64 2.82 11.41
N VAL A 36 11.83 3.11 10.87
CA VAL A 36 12.13 4.40 10.24
C VAL A 36 11.18 4.68 9.06
N GLN A 37 10.91 3.69 8.22
CA GLN A 37 9.97 3.85 7.09
C GLN A 37 8.53 4.06 7.57
N LEU A 38 8.06 3.32 8.57
CA LEU A 38 6.71 3.51 9.10
C LEU A 38 6.54 4.90 9.71
N LYS A 39 7.55 5.37 10.45
CA LYS A 39 7.56 6.74 10.98
C LYS A 39 7.59 7.78 9.87
N TRP A 40 8.41 7.57 8.84
CA TRP A 40 8.44 8.45 7.67
C TRP A 40 7.09 8.50 6.96
N LEU A 41 6.39 7.36 6.80
CA LEU A 41 5.07 7.32 6.19
C LEU A 41 4.05 8.14 7.00
N GLU A 42 4.06 8.01 8.33
CA GLU A 42 3.24 8.83 9.22
C GLU A 42 3.51 10.33 9.01
N ASP A 43 4.78 10.71 8.96
CA ASP A 43 5.18 12.11 8.74
C ASP A 43 4.73 12.61 7.35
N GLN A 44 4.77 11.75 6.31
CA GLN A 44 4.27 12.10 4.97
C GLN A 44 2.74 12.27 4.96
N PHE A 45 1.98 11.47 5.67
CA PHE A 45 0.54 11.68 5.81
C PHE A 45 0.22 13.00 6.51
N ASN A 46 0.92 13.31 7.59
CA ASN A 46 0.77 14.59 8.29
C ASN A 46 1.08 15.78 7.36
N GLN A 47 2.16 15.69 6.59
CA GLN A 47 2.53 16.72 5.62
C GLN A 47 1.50 16.84 4.49
N ALA A 48 1.04 15.72 3.91
CA ALA A 48 0.03 15.72 2.86
C ALA A 48 -1.27 16.37 3.34
N ARG A 49 -1.70 16.09 4.56
CA ARG A 49 -2.88 16.70 5.19
C ARG A 49 -2.71 18.21 5.35
N ALA A 50 -1.55 18.66 5.83
CA ALA A 50 -1.25 20.08 5.98
C ALA A 50 -1.23 20.82 4.62
N ASP A 51 -0.74 20.16 3.58
CA ASP A 51 -0.65 20.70 2.22
C ASP A 51 -1.95 20.56 1.42
N GLY A 52 -2.99 19.91 1.95
CA GLY A 52 -4.24 19.61 1.24
C GLY A 52 -4.07 18.64 0.07
N ARG A 53 -3.13 17.70 0.17
CA ARG A 53 -2.80 16.72 -0.88
C ARG A 53 -3.41 15.36 -0.61
N LYS A 54 -3.66 14.63 -1.67
CA LYS A 54 -3.87 13.18 -1.66
C LYS A 54 -2.57 12.45 -1.95
N VAL A 55 -2.54 11.16 -1.64
CA VAL A 55 -1.36 10.33 -1.85
C VAL A 55 -1.70 9.04 -2.57
N ILE A 56 -0.75 8.59 -3.40
CA ILE A 56 -0.67 7.23 -3.93
C ILE A 56 0.48 6.54 -3.21
N ILE A 57 0.28 5.33 -2.74
CA ILE A 57 1.35 4.52 -2.16
C ILE A 57 1.82 3.52 -3.21
N LEU A 58 3.12 3.41 -3.39
CA LEU A 58 3.75 2.37 -4.21
C LEU A 58 4.59 1.47 -3.33
N ASP A 59 4.50 0.18 -3.56
CA ASP A 59 5.39 -0.81 -2.97
C ASP A 59 5.57 -2.01 -3.91
N HIS A 60 6.59 -2.82 -3.67
CA HIS A 60 6.77 -4.05 -4.44
C HIS A 60 6.03 -5.21 -3.79
N ILE A 61 6.34 -5.52 -2.54
CA ILE A 61 5.66 -6.55 -1.76
C ILE A 61 4.60 -5.83 -0.90
N TYR A 62 3.34 -5.95 -1.26
CA TYR A 62 2.25 -5.29 -0.52
C TYR A 62 2.02 -5.92 0.86
N ALA A 63 1.48 -5.15 1.78
CA ALA A 63 1.15 -5.61 3.13
C ALA A 63 0.04 -6.68 3.14
N GLY A 64 0.03 -7.52 4.17
CA GLY A 64 -0.99 -8.56 4.36
C GLY A 64 -0.54 -9.94 3.91
N CYS A 65 -1.40 -10.62 3.17
CA CYS A 65 -1.16 -11.99 2.71
C CYS A 65 -1.61 -12.20 1.27
N ARG A 66 -0.95 -13.12 0.60
CA ARG A 66 -1.32 -13.58 -0.73
C ARG A 66 -2.40 -14.67 -0.67
N TYR A 67 -2.73 -15.23 -1.84
CA TYR A 67 -3.59 -16.39 -1.97
C TYR A 67 -3.22 -17.51 -0.97
N LYS A 68 -4.21 -18.19 -0.40
CA LYS A 68 -4.07 -19.19 0.67
C LYS A 68 -3.49 -18.66 1.98
N ALA A 69 -3.66 -17.38 2.26
CA ALA A 69 -3.26 -16.72 3.50
C ALA A 69 -1.74 -16.79 3.81
N ALA A 70 -0.90 -16.98 2.79
CA ALA A 70 0.55 -16.91 2.97
C ALA A 70 0.94 -15.46 3.26
N LYS A 71 1.59 -15.23 4.41
CA LYS A 71 1.99 -13.90 4.86
C LYS A 71 3.02 -13.31 3.89
N LEU A 72 2.84 -12.03 3.55
CA LEU A 72 3.80 -11.26 2.77
C LEU A 72 4.69 -10.41 3.66
N TRP A 73 4.15 -9.83 4.72
CA TRP A 73 4.91 -9.06 5.71
C TRP A 73 4.89 -9.73 7.08
N HIS A 74 5.88 -9.41 7.91
CA HIS A 74 5.84 -9.74 9.33
C HIS A 74 4.72 -8.99 10.04
N ASP A 75 3.99 -9.65 10.95
CA ASP A 75 2.85 -9.06 11.67
C ASP A 75 3.22 -7.78 12.43
N LYS A 76 4.44 -7.71 12.95
CA LYS A 76 4.94 -6.54 13.67
C LYS A 76 4.98 -5.26 12.82
N TYR A 77 5.00 -5.38 11.48
CA TYR A 77 4.96 -4.26 10.54
C TYR A 77 3.59 -4.11 9.88
N ASN A 78 2.89 -5.24 9.61
CA ASN A 78 1.54 -5.22 9.07
C ASN A 78 0.58 -4.39 9.94
N ASN A 79 0.55 -4.68 11.24
CA ASN A 79 -0.41 -4.05 12.14
C ASN A 79 -0.27 -2.52 12.22
N PRO A 80 0.93 -1.96 12.48
CA PRO A 80 1.09 -0.50 12.48
C PRO A 80 0.87 0.12 11.09
N TYR A 81 1.27 -0.54 10.00
CA TYR A 81 1.00 -0.05 8.65
C TYR A 81 -0.51 0.06 8.37
N PHE A 82 -1.27 -1.00 8.62
CA PHE A 82 -2.72 -0.96 8.46
C PHE A 82 -3.41 0.04 9.40
N GLN A 83 -2.84 0.30 10.57
CA GLN A 83 -3.36 1.36 11.43
C GLN A 83 -3.14 2.74 10.79
N LEU A 84 -1.93 3.01 10.25
CA LEU A 84 -1.66 4.25 9.52
C LEU A 84 -2.60 4.45 8.33
N LEU A 85 -2.88 3.40 7.55
CA LEU A 85 -3.83 3.46 6.44
C LEU A 85 -5.25 3.78 6.90
N ARG A 86 -5.71 3.14 7.98
CA ARG A 86 -7.05 3.40 8.56
C ARG A 86 -7.20 4.85 9.01
N ASP A 87 -6.19 5.36 9.72
CA ASP A 87 -6.21 6.70 10.28
C ASP A 87 -6.10 7.80 9.21
N ASN A 88 -5.64 7.43 8.02
CA ASN A 88 -5.41 8.33 6.89
C ASN A 88 -6.14 7.89 5.60
N HIS A 89 -7.19 7.07 5.72
CA HIS A 89 -7.94 6.54 4.56
C HIS A 89 -8.48 7.63 3.65
N ASP A 90 -8.78 8.80 4.19
CA ASP A 90 -9.23 9.98 3.46
C ASP A 90 -8.15 10.61 2.57
N LEU A 91 -6.88 10.35 2.84
CA LEU A 91 -5.75 10.86 2.05
C LEU A 91 -5.34 9.91 0.93
N VAL A 92 -5.45 8.60 1.15
CA VAL A 92 -4.92 7.59 0.24
C VAL A 92 -5.92 7.34 -0.90
N VAL A 93 -5.49 7.66 -2.13
CA VAL A 93 -6.28 7.41 -3.34
C VAL A 93 -6.27 5.94 -3.69
N ILE A 94 -5.06 5.36 -3.72
CA ILE A 94 -4.82 3.96 -4.05
C ILE A 94 -3.43 3.55 -3.55
N GLU A 95 -3.28 2.30 -3.18
CA GLU A 95 -2.01 1.61 -3.05
C GLU A 95 -1.80 0.73 -4.27
N VAL A 96 -0.60 0.73 -4.84
CA VAL A 96 -0.25 -0.12 -5.99
C VAL A 96 0.93 -0.99 -5.59
N GLY A 97 0.67 -2.29 -5.50
CA GLY A 97 1.66 -3.31 -5.19
C GLY A 97 2.03 -4.16 -6.40
N GLY A 98 3.08 -4.94 -6.28
CA GLY A 98 3.54 -5.87 -7.30
C GLY A 98 3.67 -7.29 -6.77
N HIS A 99 4.80 -7.92 -7.03
CA HIS A 99 5.26 -9.21 -6.50
C HIS A 99 4.55 -10.46 -7.03
N ASP A 100 3.24 -10.50 -7.02
CA ASP A 100 2.47 -11.71 -7.36
C ASP A 100 2.23 -11.91 -8.86
N HIS A 101 2.55 -10.93 -9.70
CA HIS A 101 2.47 -10.96 -11.16
C HIS A 101 1.07 -11.21 -11.74
N PHE A 102 0.00 -11.03 -10.97
CA PHE A 102 -1.37 -11.08 -11.47
C PHE A 102 -2.16 -9.87 -10.98
N ALA A 103 -3.15 -9.45 -11.75
CA ALA A 103 -4.02 -8.35 -11.35
C ALA A 103 -4.96 -8.80 -10.23
N ASP A 104 -4.97 -8.08 -9.13
CA ASP A 104 -5.88 -8.28 -8.02
C ASP A 104 -6.31 -6.92 -7.45
N LEU A 105 -7.53 -6.84 -6.97
CA LEU A 105 -8.05 -5.65 -6.29
C LEU A 105 -8.48 -6.04 -4.89
N ARG A 106 -7.90 -5.40 -3.89
CA ARG A 106 -8.15 -5.66 -2.48
C ARG A 106 -8.66 -4.43 -1.78
N PHE A 107 -9.47 -4.67 -0.79
CA PHE A 107 -10.07 -3.62 0.04
C PHE A 107 -9.67 -3.84 1.49
N HIS A 108 -9.13 -2.80 2.10
CA HIS A 108 -8.85 -2.77 3.53
C HIS A 108 -9.90 -1.92 4.21
N SER A 109 -10.72 -2.53 5.06
CA SER A 109 -11.76 -1.82 5.80
C SER A 109 -11.23 -1.32 7.16
N SER A 110 -11.65 -0.13 7.55
CA SER A 110 -11.34 0.44 8.87
C SER A 110 -11.99 -0.35 10.02
N LYS A 111 -13.10 -1.04 9.75
CA LYS A 111 -13.89 -1.80 10.75
C LYS A 111 -14.03 -3.30 10.44
N GLY A 112 -13.31 -3.78 9.43
CA GLY A 112 -13.33 -5.18 9.03
C GLY A 112 -14.59 -5.58 8.24
N VAL A 113 -14.87 -6.88 8.19
CA VAL A 113 -15.92 -7.47 7.33
C VAL A 113 -17.34 -6.94 7.61
N ALA A 114 -17.60 -6.43 8.81
CA ALA A 114 -18.91 -5.86 9.17
C ALA A 114 -19.30 -4.65 8.31
N GLU A 115 -18.32 -3.89 7.81
CA GLU A 115 -18.57 -2.74 6.93
C GLU A 115 -18.97 -3.13 5.52
N LEU A 116 -18.61 -4.32 5.04
CA LEU A 116 -18.94 -4.77 3.68
C LEU A 116 -20.45 -4.85 3.42
N ASN A 117 -21.25 -4.92 4.48
CA ASN A 117 -22.71 -4.96 4.40
C ASN A 117 -23.37 -3.58 4.49
N ASP A 118 -22.60 -2.51 4.70
CA ASP A 118 -23.10 -1.15 4.77
C ASP A 118 -22.63 -0.36 3.54
N PRO A 119 -23.51 -0.06 2.57
CA PRO A 119 -23.14 0.70 1.37
C PRO A 119 -22.58 2.08 1.66
N SER A 120 -22.90 2.68 2.81
CA SER A 120 -22.37 3.99 3.21
C SER A 120 -20.90 3.93 3.63
N SER A 121 -20.40 2.74 3.93
CA SER A 121 -19.02 2.52 4.34
C SER A 121 -18.05 2.34 3.17
N LEU A 122 -18.54 2.19 1.94
CA LEU A 122 -17.71 2.00 0.74
C LEU A 122 -16.65 3.09 0.53
N PHE A 123 -16.88 4.28 1.07
CA PHE A 123 -15.92 5.39 1.01
C PHE A 123 -14.81 5.32 2.07
N ASN A 124 -14.90 4.38 3.02
CA ASN A 124 -13.92 4.20 4.09
C ASN A 124 -12.94 3.04 3.81
N PHE A 125 -12.90 2.57 2.56
CA PHE A 125 -11.98 1.51 2.16
C PHE A 125 -10.70 2.09 1.57
N HIS A 126 -9.58 1.54 2.00
CA HIS A 126 -8.32 1.69 1.29
C HIS A 126 -8.27 0.63 0.17
N ASN A 127 -7.96 1.06 -1.04
CA ASN A 127 -7.88 0.21 -2.21
C ASN A 127 -6.42 -0.14 -2.50
N LEU A 128 -6.11 -1.43 -2.50
CA LEU A 128 -4.85 -1.96 -3.00
C LEU A 128 -5.09 -2.59 -4.36
N PHE A 129 -4.37 -2.15 -5.37
CA PHE A 129 -4.28 -2.80 -6.66
C PHE A 129 -2.94 -3.53 -6.79
N VAL A 130 -2.99 -4.85 -6.99
CA VAL A 130 -1.82 -5.64 -7.31
C VAL A 130 -1.63 -5.63 -8.82
N SER A 131 -0.48 -5.12 -9.27
CA SER A 131 -0.17 -4.95 -10.68
C SER A 131 0.24 -6.26 -11.35
N LEU A 132 -0.11 -6.38 -12.63
CA LEU A 132 0.44 -7.42 -13.50
C LEU A 132 1.97 -7.33 -13.59
N GLY A 133 2.62 -8.48 -13.68
CA GLY A 133 4.05 -8.54 -13.97
C GLY A 133 4.35 -8.38 -15.46
N MET A 134 5.49 -7.82 -15.79
CA MET A 134 5.99 -7.79 -17.17
C MET A 134 6.60 -9.13 -17.62
N THR A 135 6.81 -10.06 -16.68
CA THR A 135 7.34 -11.39 -16.94
C THR A 135 6.26 -12.45 -16.77
N PRO A 136 6.21 -13.50 -17.61
CA PRO A 136 5.24 -14.58 -17.50
C PRO A 136 5.61 -15.55 -16.36
N TYR A 137 5.50 -15.09 -15.13
CA TYR A 137 5.74 -15.90 -13.94
C TYR A 137 4.43 -16.48 -13.41
N GLY A 138 4.44 -17.73 -12.95
CA GLY A 138 3.28 -18.38 -12.33
C GLY A 138 2.08 -18.56 -13.29
N ASP A 139 2.33 -18.86 -14.56
CA ASP A 139 1.31 -19.03 -15.60
C ASP A 139 0.49 -17.76 -15.90
N SER A 140 0.94 -16.60 -15.47
CA SER A 140 0.30 -15.32 -15.78
C SER A 140 0.83 -14.74 -17.11
N ASN A 141 -0.05 -14.06 -17.85
CA ASN A 141 0.36 -13.30 -19.01
C ASN A 141 1.01 -11.98 -18.58
N PRO A 142 2.09 -11.55 -19.25
CA PRO A 142 2.64 -10.21 -19.05
C PRO A 142 1.59 -9.15 -19.34
N GLY A 143 1.60 -8.09 -18.55
CA GLY A 143 0.64 -7.00 -18.71
C GLY A 143 1.11 -5.69 -18.11
N VAL A 144 0.39 -4.64 -18.46
CA VAL A 144 0.58 -3.27 -17.99
C VAL A 144 -0.78 -2.75 -17.53
N SER A 145 -0.80 -2.06 -16.40
CA SER A 145 -1.99 -1.38 -15.90
C SER A 145 -1.87 0.12 -16.10
N MET A 146 -2.96 0.75 -16.51
CA MET A 146 -3.06 2.19 -16.67
C MET A 146 -4.17 2.70 -15.76
N PHE A 147 -3.88 3.77 -15.02
CA PHE A 147 -4.84 4.40 -14.13
C PHE A 147 -5.09 5.82 -14.59
N GLU A 148 -6.36 6.23 -14.54
CA GLU A 148 -6.78 7.62 -14.65
C GLU A 148 -7.24 8.10 -13.27
N ILE A 149 -6.71 9.23 -12.82
CA ILE A 149 -7.09 9.85 -11.56
C ILE A 149 -7.77 11.16 -11.90
N ASN A 150 -9.05 11.25 -11.57
CA ASN A 150 -9.84 12.47 -11.76
C ASN A 150 -9.83 13.32 -10.47
N ASP A 151 -9.85 14.64 -10.65
CA ASP A 151 -9.92 15.63 -9.54
C ASP A 151 -11.22 15.55 -8.75
#